data_5333dfbe26d2aeb2f1c2dd55a5a6311f
#
_entry.id   5333dfbe26d2aeb2f1c2dd55a5a6311f
#
_cell.length_a   1.000
_cell.length_b   1.000
_cell.length_c   1.000
_cell.angle_alpha   90.00
_cell.angle_beta   90.00
_cell.angle_gamma   90.00
#
_symmetry.space_group_name_H-M   'P 1'
#
loop_
_entity.id
_entity.type
_entity.pdbx_description
1 polymer ?
#
loop_
_entity_poly.entity_id
_entity_poly.type
_entity_poly.pdbx_seq_one_letter_code
_entity_poly.pdbx_strand_id
1 'polypeptide(L)'
;MDLTIRKMQKYLKEKYTRTKPEELHNTQRYFLKLIEEVGELAEVIRKDKRKQGNEIKGTVEEEISDVLYYTLMIANTYDIDLEKCFREKEELNCNRYGHTLKIDDIKESKE
;
A
#
# COMPACT_ATOMS: atom_id res chain seq x y z
N MET A 1 -15.63 11.52 -0.71
CA MET A 1 -15.43 10.20 -1.33
C MET A 1 -14.24 9.52 -0.65
N ASP A 2 -14.45 8.34 -0.13
CA ASP A 2 -13.41 7.64 0.61
C ASP A 2 -12.33 7.09 -0.31
N LEU A 3 -11.10 7.17 0.16
CA LEU A 3 -9.96 6.61 -0.55
C LEU A 3 -9.79 5.15 -0.15
N THR A 4 -9.99 4.24 -1.09
CA THR A 4 -9.84 2.81 -0.88
C THR A 4 -8.58 2.30 -1.56
N ILE A 5 -8.13 1.10 -1.19
CA ILE A 5 -6.98 0.46 -1.85
C ILE A 5 -7.28 0.27 -3.34
N ARG A 6 -8.49 -0.18 -3.67
CA ARG A 6 -8.89 -0.36 -5.08
C ARG A 6 -8.83 0.93 -5.86
N LYS A 7 -9.26 2.04 -5.25
CA LYS A 7 -9.19 3.35 -5.88
C LYS A 7 -7.74 3.80 -6.06
N MET A 8 -6.89 3.57 -5.07
CA MET A 8 -5.46 3.87 -5.18
C MET A 8 -4.82 3.12 -6.34
N GLN A 9 -5.10 1.82 -6.48
CA GLN A 9 -4.58 1.00 -7.57
C GLN A 9 -5.04 1.54 -8.93
N LYS A 10 -6.32 1.87 -9.04
CA LYS A 10 -6.90 2.42 -10.25
C LYS A 10 -6.28 3.77 -10.62
N TYR A 11 -6.10 4.63 -9.64
CA TYR A 11 -5.45 5.94 -9.83
C TYR A 11 -4.03 5.78 -10.37
N LEU A 12 -3.23 4.90 -9.75
CA LEU A 12 -1.85 4.69 -10.16
C LEU A 12 -1.76 4.12 -11.57
N LYS A 13 -2.63 3.18 -11.91
CA LYS A 13 -2.68 2.60 -13.25
C LYS A 13 -2.99 3.69 -14.29
N GLU A 14 -3.98 4.53 -14.02
CA GLU A 14 -4.36 5.62 -14.92
C GLU A 14 -3.23 6.64 -15.05
N LYS A 15 -2.63 7.03 -13.95
CA LYS A 15 -1.52 7.98 -13.91
C LYS A 15 -0.36 7.51 -14.78
N TYR A 16 0.07 6.24 -14.61
CA TYR A 16 1.19 5.72 -15.36
C TYR A 16 0.85 5.46 -16.83
N THR A 17 -0.39 5.10 -17.12
CA THR A 17 -0.85 4.98 -18.51
C THR A 17 -0.68 6.31 -19.24
N ARG A 18 -0.95 7.42 -18.57
CA ARG A 18 -0.85 8.76 -19.17
C ARG A 18 0.58 9.32 -19.20
N THR A 19 1.41 8.98 -18.22
CA THR A 19 2.71 9.63 -18.04
C THR A 19 3.90 8.75 -18.42
N LYS A 20 3.82 7.45 -18.13
CA LYS A 20 4.94 6.51 -18.34
C LYS A 20 4.40 5.13 -18.71
N PRO A 21 3.69 5.02 -19.85
CA PRO A 21 3.08 3.74 -20.22
C PRO A 21 4.07 2.60 -20.37
N GLU A 22 5.31 2.88 -20.71
CA GLU A 22 6.38 1.88 -20.85
C GLU A 22 6.80 1.27 -19.51
N GLU A 23 6.43 1.89 -18.39
CA GLU A 23 6.79 1.39 -17.06
C GLU A 23 5.67 0.58 -16.39
N LEU A 24 4.48 0.49 -17.01
CA LEU A 24 3.31 -0.14 -16.41
C LEU A 24 3.51 -1.59 -15.95
N HIS A 25 4.39 -2.33 -16.63
CA HIS A 25 4.58 -3.75 -16.37
C HIS A 25 5.97 -4.09 -15.85
N ASN A 26 6.71 -3.09 -15.40
CA ASN A 26 8.09 -3.29 -14.94
C ASN A 26 8.12 -3.71 -13.46
N THR A 27 7.71 -4.94 -13.20
CA THR A 27 7.62 -5.50 -11.86
C THR A 27 8.95 -5.42 -11.11
N GLN A 28 10.04 -5.77 -11.77
CA GLN A 28 11.35 -5.81 -11.14
C GLN A 28 11.79 -4.43 -10.66
N ARG A 29 11.54 -3.38 -11.46
CA ARG A 29 11.85 -2.02 -11.07
C ARG A 29 11.12 -1.62 -9.80
N TYR A 30 9.82 -1.92 -9.72
CA TYR A 30 9.01 -1.57 -8.56
C TYR A 30 9.39 -2.39 -7.34
N PHE A 31 9.80 -3.64 -7.53
CA PHE A 31 10.27 -4.46 -6.42
C PHE A 31 11.57 -3.89 -5.84
N LEU A 32 12.52 -3.48 -6.69
CA LEU A 32 13.77 -2.85 -6.23
C LEU A 32 13.48 -1.54 -5.51
N LYS A 33 12.54 -0.75 -6.01
CA LYS A 33 12.09 0.47 -5.34
C LYS A 33 11.46 0.19 -3.99
N LEU A 34 10.64 -0.86 -3.89
CA LEU A 34 10.05 -1.26 -2.62
C LEU A 34 11.13 -1.58 -1.58
N ILE A 35 12.14 -2.35 -1.96
CA ILE A 35 13.26 -2.69 -1.06
C ILE A 35 13.97 -1.42 -0.59
N GLU A 36 14.22 -0.48 -1.51
CA GLU A 36 14.84 0.81 -1.20
C GLU A 36 14.02 1.58 -0.17
N GLU A 37 12.69 1.66 -0.37
CA GLU A 37 11.81 2.37 0.54
C GLU A 37 11.71 1.68 1.91
N VAL A 38 11.74 0.35 1.95
CA VAL A 38 11.79 -0.40 3.21
C VAL A 38 13.04 -0.04 4.00
N GLY A 39 14.19 0.07 3.31
CA GLY A 39 15.43 0.51 3.95
C GLY A 39 15.34 1.93 4.50
N GLU A 40 14.77 2.85 3.75
CA GLU A 40 14.55 4.23 4.19
C GLU A 40 13.57 4.29 5.37
N LEU A 41 12.52 3.46 5.35
CA LEU A 41 11.59 3.35 6.48
C LEU A 41 12.31 2.88 7.74
N ALA A 42 13.18 1.88 7.63
CA ALA A 42 13.96 1.40 8.77
C ALA A 42 14.81 2.53 9.36
N GLU A 43 15.41 3.36 8.52
CA GLU A 43 16.25 4.48 8.95
C GLU A 43 15.46 5.54 9.71
N VAL A 44 14.29 5.95 9.18
CA VAL A 44 13.49 6.98 9.86
C VAL A 44 12.83 6.44 11.13
N ILE A 45 12.54 5.15 11.20
CA ILE A 45 12.07 4.52 12.45
C ILE A 45 13.19 4.55 13.50
N ARG A 46 14.40 4.18 13.10
CA ARG A 46 15.57 4.20 14.01
C ARG A 46 15.79 5.60 14.59
N LYS A 47 15.60 6.63 13.77
CA LYS A 47 15.79 8.03 14.17
C LYS A 47 14.54 8.64 14.78
N ASP A 48 13.43 7.91 14.82
CA ASP A 48 12.12 8.37 15.29
C ASP A 48 11.70 9.72 14.66
N LYS A 49 11.90 9.82 13.34
CA LYS A 49 11.53 11.03 12.61
C LYS A 49 10.06 11.02 12.25
N ARG A 50 9.27 11.61 13.10
CA ARG A 50 7.81 11.69 12.95
C ARG A 50 7.42 13.02 12.28
N LYS A 51 6.31 12.97 11.55
CA LYS A 51 5.75 14.17 10.92
C LYS A 51 5.38 15.23 11.98
N GLN A 52 5.76 16.47 11.73
CA GLN A 52 5.39 17.61 12.55
C GLN A 52 4.76 18.67 11.64
N GLY A 53 3.57 19.14 12.01
CA GLY A 53 2.83 20.09 11.19
C GLY A 53 2.46 19.48 9.83
N ASN A 54 2.71 20.21 8.75
CA ASN A 54 2.35 19.80 7.41
C ASN A 54 3.52 19.20 6.60
N GLU A 55 4.70 19.10 7.22
CA GLU A 55 5.89 18.62 6.51
C GLU A 55 6.02 17.10 6.65
N ILE A 56 5.76 16.39 5.55
CA ILE A 56 5.82 14.92 5.53
C ILE A 56 7.19 14.40 5.08
N LYS A 57 7.98 15.23 4.40
CA LYS A 57 9.23 14.80 3.78
C LYS A 57 10.23 14.29 4.83
N GLY A 58 10.79 13.11 4.58
CA GLY A 58 11.83 12.53 5.43
C GLY A 58 11.31 11.97 6.75
N THR A 59 10.03 11.60 6.82
CA THR A 59 9.39 11.13 8.04
C THR A 59 8.93 9.68 7.92
N VAL A 60 8.61 9.07 9.05
CA VAL A 60 8.01 7.72 9.08
C VAL A 60 6.74 7.70 8.23
N GLU A 61 5.93 8.74 8.33
CA GLU A 61 4.69 8.86 7.58
C GLU A 61 4.92 8.81 6.07
N GLU A 62 5.93 9.53 5.57
CA GLU A 62 6.27 9.48 4.14
C GLU A 62 6.73 8.10 3.71
N GLU A 63 7.65 7.50 4.48
CA GLU A 63 8.25 6.23 4.07
C GLU A 63 7.26 5.08 4.12
N ILE A 64 6.32 5.08 5.07
CA ILE A 64 5.23 4.11 5.07
C ILE A 64 4.37 4.28 3.83
N SER A 65 4.07 5.53 3.45
CA SER A 65 3.30 5.82 2.25
C SER A 65 4.02 5.35 0.99
N ASP A 66 5.33 5.51 0.93
CA ASP A 66 6.15 5.07 -0.21
C ASP A 66 6.20 3.54 -0.32
N VAL A 67 6.28 2.84 0.82
CA VAL A 67 6.19 1.37 0.84
C VAL A 67 4.84 0.91 0.29
N LEU A 68 3.76 1.55 0.72
CA LEU A 68 2.42 1.25 0.20
C LEU A 68 2.35 1.52 -1.31
N TYR A 69 2.89 2.66 -1.75
CA TYR A 69 2.89 3.07 -3.16
C TYR A 69 3.48 1.96 -4.06
N TYR A 70 4.68 1.49 -3.72
CA TYR A 70 5.34 0.48 -4.55
C TYR A 70 4.72 -0.90 -4.40
N THR A 71 4.12 -1.21 -3.26
CA THR A 71 3.32 -2.42 -3.10
C THR A 71 2.13 -2.41 -4.06
N LEU A 72 1.43 -1.28 -4.15
CA LEU A 72 0.31 -1.11 -5.08
C LEU A 72 0.77 -1.21 -6.53
N MET A 73 1.93 -0.61 -6.85
CA MET A 73 2.48 -0.66 -8.21
C MET A 73 2.81 -2.10 -8.63
N ILE A 74 3.39 -2.88 -7.73
CA ILE A 74 3.68 -4.30 -7.99
C ILE A 74 2.38 -5.07 -8.24
N ALA A 75 1.39 -4.87 -7.39
CA ALA A 75 0.08 -5.53 -7.55
C ALA A 75 -0.52 -5.20 -8.93
N ASN A 76 -0.40 -3.94 -9.35
CA ASN A 76 -0.91 -3.53 -10.66
C ASN A 76 -0.21 -4.24 -11.83
N THR A 77 1.09 -4.56 -11.70
CA THR A 77 1.80 -5.27 -12.78
C THR A 77 1.25 -6.68 -12.99
N TYR A 78 0.60 -7.26 -11.97
CA TYR A 78 -0.01 -8.59 -12.05
C TYR A 78 -1.53 -8.55 -12.15
N ASP A 79 -2.11 -7.36 -12.27
CA ASP A 79 -3.57 -7.17 -12.24
C ASP A 79 -4.23 -7.76 -10.99
N ILE A 80 -3.54 -7.65 -9.86
CA ILE A 80 -4.02 -8.16 -8.57
C ILE A 80 -4.87 -7.08 -7.88
N ASP A 81 -6.08 -7.46 -7.47
CA ASP A 81 -6.95 -6.64 -6.61
C ASP A 81 -6.57 -6.92 -5.16
N LEU A 82 -5.86 -5.99 -4.53
CA LEU A 82 -5.36 -6.19 -3.17
C LEU A 82 -6.46 -6.25 -2.12
N GLU A 83 -7.57 -5.56 -2.31
CA GLU A 83 -8.70 -5.66 -1.37
C GLU A 83 -9.24 -7.08 -1.36
N LYS A 84 -9.39 -7.68 -2.53
CA LYS A 84 -9.84 -9.06 -2.65
C LYS A 84 -8.85 -10.03 -2.02
N CYS A 85 -7.56 -9.85 -2.29
CA CYS A 85 -6.52 -10.70 -1.72
C CYS A 85 -6.46 -10.60 -0.20
N PHE A 86 -6.61 -9.40 0.33
CA PHE A 86 -6.62 -9.18 1.77
C PHE A 86 -7.79 -9.92 2.42
N ARG A 87 -9.00 -9.81 1.83
CA ARG A 87 -10.18 -10.51 2.32
C ARG A 87 -10.00 -12.02 2.31
N GLU A 88 -9.51 -12.56 1.19
CA GLU A 88 -9.29 -14.00 1.04
C GLU A 88 -8.27 -14.51 2.07
N LYS A 89 -7.19 -13.76 2.27
CA LYS A 89 -6.15 -14.14 3.22
C LYS A 89 -6.65 -14.09 4.66
N GLU A 90 -7.42 -13.06 5.00
CA GLU A 90 -7.99 -12.93 6.35
C GLU A 90 -9.02 -14.02 6.64
N GLU A 91 -9.82 -14.41 5.66
CA GLU A 91 -10.75 -15.53 5.82
C GLU A 91 -9.98 -16.84 6.10
N LEU A 92 -8.91 -17.07 5.34
CA LEU A 92 -8.05 -18.22 5.57
C LEU A 92 -7.44 -18.20 6.99
N ASN A 93 -6.97 -17.05 7.44
CA ASN A 93 -6.38 -16.88 8.77
C ASN A 93 -7.42 -17.10 9.88
N CYS A 94 -8.64 -16.61 9.70
CA CYS A 94 -9.72 -16.83 10.66
C CYS A 94 -10.01 -18.31 10.83
N ASN A 95 -10.09 -19.04 9.73
CA ASN A 95 -10.33 -20.48 9.76
C ASN A 95 -9.15 -21.24 10.38
N ARG A 96 -7.93 -20.85 10.05
CA ARG A 96 -6.71 -21.52 10.51
C ARG A 96 -6.43 -21.29 12.00
N TYR A 97 -6.68 -20.07 12.49
CA TYR A 97 -6.32 -19.68 13.85
C TYR A 97 -7.53 -19.49 14.77
N GLY A 98 -8.73 -19.77 14.28
CA GLY A 98 -9.93 -19.72 15.10
C GLY A 98 -10.37 -18.31 15.47
N HIS A 99 -10.05 -17.31 14.65
CA HIS A 99 -10.49 -15.93 14.90
C HIS A 99 -11.97 -15.78 14.56
N THR A 100 -12.71 -15.05 15.41
CA THR A 100 -14.12 -14.84 15.23
C THR A 100 -14.48 -13.48 14.64
N LEU A 101 -13.61 -12.49 14.82
CA LEU A 101 -13.81 -11.15 14.25
C LEU A 101 -13.61 -11.19 12.74
N LYS A 102 -14.58 -10.67 11.99
CA LYS A 102 -14.54 -10.58 10.54
C LYS A 102 -14.37 -9.13 10.10
N ILE A 103 -13.83 -8.92 8.90
CA ILE A 103 -13.65 -7.57 8.34
C ILE A 103 -14.99 -6.81 8.33
N ASP A 104 -16.05 -7.48 7.92
CA ASP A 104 -17.38 -6.84 7.80
C ASP A 104 -18.01 -6.51 9.14
N ASP A 105 -17.46 -7.01 10.24
CA ASP A 105 -17.89 -6.63 11.59
C ASP A 105 -17.44 -5.21 11.95
N ILE A 106 -16.44 -4.69 11.27
CA ILE A 106 -15.92 -3.34 11.51
C ILE A 106 -16.76 -2.35 10.73
N LYS A 107 -17.39 -1.44 11.45
CA LYS A 107 -18.23 -0.42 10.84
C LYS A 107 -17.40 0.81 10.51
N GLU A 108 -17.73 1.43 9.38
CA GLU A 108 -17.07 2.68 9.00
C GLU A 108 -17.41 3.78 9.98
N SER A 109 -16.37 4.56 10.31
CA SER A 109 -16.54 5.75 11.13
C SER A 109 -17.27 6.83 10.32
N LYS A 110 -18.29 7.43 10.90
CA LYS A 110 -18.97 8.59 10.29
C LYS A 110 -18.29 9.84 10.79
N GLU A 111 -17.31 10.31 10.03
CA GLU A 111 -16.72 11.61 10.30
C GLU A 111 -17.22 12.65 9.34
#